data_d5c857be31dd92c4195765bc112b137a
#
_entry.id   d5c857be31dd92c4195765bc112b137a
#
_cell.length_a   1.000
_cell.length_b   1.000
_cell.length_c   1.000
_cell.angle_alpha   90.00
_cell.angle_beta   90.00
_cell.angle_gamma   90.00
#
_symmetry.space_group_name_H-M   'P 1'
#
loop_
_entity.id
_entity.type
_entity.pdbx_description
1 polymer ?
#
loop_
_entity_poly.entity_id
_entity_poly.type
_entity_poly.pdbx_seq_one_letter_code
_entity_poly.pdbx_strand_id
1 'polypeptide(L)'
;MVEQSGCAGVVVGRGCLGRPWLFTDLVSALKGEDKQVTPTLHEVREVMFRHANLIVEYLESEDRGMRDMRKHMAWYLKGFRVPREIRHDLGMVSSLQEMRNLLDQLEEQPYPTEVGEKPRGRTSHGRPPTLPDGWLNDPDELVHVELEDAFSGG
;
A
#
# COMPACT_ATOMS: atom_id res chain seq x y z
N MET A 1 -8.34 -18.01 -10.15
CA MET A 1 -8.89 -16.78 -10.81
C MET A 1 -8.47 -16.70 -12.26
N VAL A 2 -7.16 -16.69 -12.61
CA VAL A 2 -6.68 -16.60 -14.01
C VAL A 2 -7.26 -17.75 -14.85
N GLU A 3 -7.13 -19.00 -14.39
CA GLU A 3 -7.66 -20.19 -15.06
C GLU A 3 -9.19 -20.15 -15.25
N GLN A 4 -9.92 -19.62 -14.26
CA GLN A 4 -11.39 -19.55 -14.29
C GLN A 4 -11.91 -18.42 -15.18
N SER A 5 -11.19 -17.32 -15.27
CA SER A 5 -11.61 -16.14 -16.04
C SER A 5 -11.04 -16.08 -17.45
N GLY A 6 -9.98 -16.86 -17.75
CA GLY A 6 -9.24 -16.78 -19.01
C GLY A 6 -8.54 -15.45 -19.26
N CYS A 7 -8.38 -14.58 -18.23
CA CYS A 7 -7.71 -13.31 -18.39
C CYS A 7 -6.21 -13.46 -18.63
N ALA A 8 -5.63 -12.57 -19.43
CA ALA A 8 -4.21 -12.57 -19.78
C ALA A 8 -3.31 -12.05 -18.66
N GLY A 9 -3.87 -11.49 -17.61
CA GLY A 9 -3.11 -10.92 -16.49
C GLY A 9 -3.98 -10.41 -15.36
N VAL A 10 -3.34 -9.93 -14.30
CA VAL A 10 -4.02 -9.42 -13.11
C VAL A 10 -3.50 -8.04 -12.75
N VAL A 11 -4.37 -7.18 -12.22
CA VAL A 11 -4.02 -5.88 -11.67
C VAL A 11 -4.04 -5.97 -10.15
N VAL A 12 -2.95 -5.52 -9.52
CA VAL A 12 -2.86 -5.46 -8.06
C VAL A 12 -3.11 -4.03 -7.60
N GLY A 13 -4.18 -3.82 -6.87
CA GLY A 13 -4.48 -2.53 -6.24
C GLY A 13 -3.74 -2.38 -4.90
N ARG A 14 -4.49 -2.16 -3.82
CA ARG A 14 -3.94 -1.90 -2.48
C ARG A 14 -3.11 -3.03 -1.86
N GLY A 15 -3.16 -4.24 -2.40
CA GLY A 15 -2.42 -5.39 -1.89
C GLY A 15 -0.90 -5.23 -1.91
N CYS A 16 -0.36 -4.41 -2.82
CA CYS A 16 1.08 -4.14 -2.93
C CYS A 16 1.59 -2.99 -2.05
N LEU A 17 0.72 -2.26 -1.34
CA LEU A 17 1.10 -1.14 -0.50
C LEU A 17 2.09 -1.58 0.58
N GLY A 18 3.32 -1.01 0.57
CA GLY A 18 4.40 -1.40 1.46
C GLY A 18 4.88 -2.86 1.32
N ARG A 19 4.56 -3.50 0.19
CA ARG A 19 4.96 -4.87 -0.13
C ARG A 19 5.25 -5.00 -1.63
N PRO A 20 6.21 -4.26 -2.19
CA PRO A 20 6.50 -4.32 -3.62
C PRO A 20 7.01 -5.69 -4.08
N TRP A 21 7.64 -6.49 -3.21
CA TRP A 21 8.07 -7.86 -3.49
C TRP A 21 6.92 -8.83 -3.80
N LEU A 22 5.66 -8.46 -3.51
CA LEU A 22 4.47 -9.21 -3.91
C LEU A 22 4.46 -9.50 -5.42
N PHE A 23 4.98 -8.61 -6.24
CA PHE A 23 5.05 -8.85 -7.69
C PHE A 23 6.01 -10.00 -8.05
N THR A 24 7.07 -10.21 -7.28
CA THR A 24 7.94 -11.39 -7.43
C THR A 24 7.20 -12.66 -7.08
N ASP A 25 6.43 -12.65 -5.99
CA ASP A 25 5.61 -13.79 -5.56
C ASP A 25 4.57 -14.13 -6.63
N LEU A 26 3.90 -13.13 -7.20
CA LEU A 26 2.90 -13.32 -8.26
C LEU A 26 3.51 -13.88 -9.55
N VAL A 27 4.68 -13.41 -9.94
CA VAL A 27 5.41 -13.93 -11.12
C VAL A 27 5.80 -15.39 -10.89
N SER A 28 6.29 -15.75 -9.69
CA SER A 28 6.59 -17.12 -9.32
C SER A 28 5.35 -18.01 -9.39
N ALA A 29 4.25 -17.56 -8.80
CA ALA A 29 2.98 -18.29 -8.81
C ALA A 29 2.44 -18.51 -10.25
N LEU A 30 2.54 -17.50 -11.13
CA LEU A 30 2.14 -17.63 -12.55
C LEU A 30 3.01 -18.62 -13.33
N LYS A 31 4.25 -18.86 -12.88
CA LYS A 31 5.16 -19.88 -13.43
C LYS A 31 4.96 -21.27 -12.82
N GLY A 32 4.05 -21.40 -11.85
CA GLY A 32 3.84 -22.65 -11.10
C GLY A 32 4.92 -22.91 -10.04
N GLU A 33 5.66 -21.88 -9.63
CA GLU A 33 6.67 -21.96 -8.56
C GLU A 33 6.02 -21.56 -7.23
N ASP A 34 6.29 -22.31 -6.17
CA ASP A 34 5.86 -21.98 -4.80
C ASP A 34 6.99 -21.23 -4.07
N LYS A 35 7.32 -20.05 -4.56
CA LYS A 35 8.36 -19.21 -3.99
C LYS A 35 7.77 -17.90 -3.49
N GLN A 36 7.97 -17.62 -2.19
CA GLN A 36 7.59 -16.38 -1.56
C GLN A 36 8.81 -15.61 -1.08
N VAL A 37 8.77 -14.29 -1.24
CA VAL A 37 9.81 -13.38 -0.76
C VAL A 37 9.44 -12.90 0.64
N THR A 38 10.30 -13.22 1.61
CA THR A 38 10.14 -12.85 3.02
C THR A 38 11.31 -11.96 3.47
N PRO A 39 11.32 -10.66 3.10
CA PRO A 39 12.45 -9.79 3.37
C PRO A 39 12.58 -9.50 4.87
N THR A 40 13.80 -9.49 5.36
CA THR A 40 14.12 -9.04 6.72
C THR A 40 13.80 -7.54 6.90
N LEU A 41 13.78 -7.05 8.14
CA LEU A 41 13.55 -5.62 8.38
C LEU A 41 14.63 -4.75 7.72
N HIS A 42 15.88 -5.23 7.67
CA HIS A 42 16.96 -4.52 6.97
C HIS A 42 16.64 -4.35 5.48
N GLU A 43 16.24 -5.43 4.81
CA GLU A 43 15.88 -5.39 3.38
C GLU A 43 14.66 -4.50 3.14
N VAL A 44 13.66 -4.53 4.04
CA VAL A 44 12.50 -3.63 3.98
C VAL A 44 12.91 -2.17 4.13
N ARG A 45 13.84 -1.84 5.05
CA ARG A 45 14.36 -0.48 5.21
C ARG A 45 15.03 0.04 3.93
N GLU A 46 15.83 -0.80 3.28
CA GLU A 46 16.47 -0.42 2.01
C GLU A 46 15.45 -0.17 0.89
N VAL A 47 14.41 -1.00 0.80
CA VAL A 47 13.29 -0.78 -0.13
C VAL A 47 12.54 0.52 0.18
N MET A 48 12.27 0.79 1.47
CA MET A 48 11.63 2.04 1.91
C MET A 48 12.45 3.26 1.50
N PHE A 49 13.76 3.21 1.75
CA PHE A 49 14.66 4.31 1.42
C PHE A 49 14.77 4.55 -0.08
N ARG A 50 14.86 3.47 -0.86
CA ARG A 50 14.81 3.55 -2.32
C ARG A 50 13.51 4.18 -2.81
N HIS A 51 12.36 3.78 -2.25
CA HIS A 51 11.06 4.35 -2.60
C HIS A 51 11.00 5.84 -2.29
N ALA A 52 11.47 6.26 -1.11
CA ALA A 52 11.54 7.66 -0.73
C ALA A 52 12.37 8.48 -1.71
N ASN A 53 13.57 8.00 -2.09
CA ASN A 53 14.41 8.67 -3.09
C ASN A 53 13.70 8.82 -4.44
N LEU A 54 13.04 7.77 -4.92
CA LEU A 54 12.29 7.82 -6.19
C LEU A 54 11.14 8.83 -6.16
N ILE A 55 10.44 8.96 -5.02
CA ILE A 55 9.37 9.97 -4.87
C ILE A 55 9.98 11.38 -4.86
N VAL A 56 11.08 11.58 -4.14
CA VAL A 56 11.77 12.89 -4.07
C VAL A 56 12.26 13.30 -5.46
N GLU A 57 12.88 12.37 -6.19
CA GLU A 57 13.33 12.59 -7.57
C GLU A 57 12.17 12.94 -8.50
N TYR A 58 11.09 12.16 -8.45
CA TYR A 58 9.90 12.37 -9.29
C TYR A 58 9.20 13.70 -9.02
N LEU A 59 9.13 14.13 -7.74
CA LEU A 59 8.49 15.38 -7.35
C LEU A 59 9.44 16.58 -7.39
N GLU A 60 10.74 16.36 -7.66
CA GLU A 60 11.80 17.38 -7.67
C GLU A 60 11.84 18.21 -6.37
N SER A 61 11.44 17.59 -5.24
CA SER A 61 11.33 18.27 -3.95
C SER A 61 11.35 17.26 -2.80
N GLU A 62 12.36 17.39 -1.92
CA GLU A 62 12.47 16.53 -0.74
C GLU A 62 11.28 16.71 0.21
N ASP A 63 10.88 17.94 0.50
CA ASP A 63 9.74 18.25 1.38
C ASP A 63 8.44 17.59 0.87
N ARG A 64 8.14 17.74 -0.41
CA ARG A 64 6.95 17.14 -1.03
C ARG A 64 7.05 15.63 -1.06
N GLY A 65 8.21 15.09 -1.42
CA GLY A 65 8.47 13.64 -1.47
C GLY A 65 8.32 12.99 -0.11
N MET A 66 8.87 13.60 0.93
CA MET A 66 8.78 13.05 2.27
C MET A 66 7.37 13.14 2.85
N ARG A 67 6.60 14.20 2.58
CA ARG A 67 5.18 14.26 2.94
C ARG A 67 4.38 13.13 2.30
N ASP A 68 4.64 12.82 1.03
CA ASP A 68 3.97 11.71 0.35
C ASP A 68 4.41 10.35 0.91
N MET A 69 5.70 10.20 1.25
CA MET A 69 6.24 8.98 1.83
C MET A 69 5.64 8.63 3.19
N ARG A 70 5.24 9.60 4.03
CA ARG A 70 4.69 9.39 5.38
C ARG A 70 3.56 8.35 5.41
N LYS A 71 2.64 8.37 4.45
CA LYS A 71 1.53 7.41 4.36
C LYS A 71 2.00 5.97 4.12
N HIS A 72 3.18 5.78 3.50
CA HIS A 72 3.72 4.46 3.20
C HIS A 72 4.44 3.80 4.39
N MET A 73 4.92 4.59 5.37
CA MET A 73 5.67 4.07 6.53
C MET A 73 4.93 2.97 7.27
N ALA A 74 3.65 3.21 7.59
CA ALA A 74 2.83 2.22 8.30
C ALA A 74 2.59 0.94 7.50
N TRP A 75 2.53 1.04 6.18
CA TRP A 75 2.33 -0.13 5.32
C TRP A 75 3.58 -1.00 5.22
N TYR A 76 4.77 -0.40 5.09
CA TYR A 76 6.03 -1.13 5.08
C TYR A 76 6.32 -1.81 6.41
N LEU A 77 6.10 -1.11 7.51
CA LEU A 77 6.42 -1.57 8.87
C LEU A 77 5.29 -2.42 9.50
N LYS A 78 4.31 -2.84 8.69
CA LYS A 78 3.21 -3.66 9.17
C LYS A 78 3.71 -5.02 9.68
N GLY A 79 3.43 -5.29 10.97
CA GLY A 79 3.79 -6.53 11.65
C GLY A 79 5.15 -6.50 12.33
N PHE A 80 6.08 -5.65 11.90
CA PHE A 80 7.36 -5.47 12.60
C PHE A 80 7.17 -4.78 13.95
N ARG A 81 8.00 -5.14 14.92
CA ARG A 81 8.06 -4.49 16.24
C ARG A 81 8.80 -3.18 16.11
N VAL A 82 8.04 -2.10 16.05
CA VAL A 82 8.58 -0.73 15.98
C VAL A 82 8.10 0.03 17.20
N PRO A 83 9.00 0.65 17.98
CA PRO A 83 8.64 1.50 19.11
C PRO A 83 7.62 2.58 18.69
N ARG A 84 6.70 2.90 19.60
CA ARG A 84 5.62 3.85 19.31
C ARG A 84 6.15 5.22 18.91
N GLU A 85 7.22 5.65 19.56
CA GLU A 85 7.89 6.94 19.33
C GLU A 85 8.47 6.97 17.91
N ILE A 86 9.26 5.96 17.53
CA ILE A 86 9.84 5.87 16.17
C ILE A 86 8.74 5.80 15.11
N ARG A 87 7.65 5.06 15.38
CA ARG A 87 6.51 4.98 14.45
C ARG A 87 5.82 6.33 14.28
N HIS A 88 5.67 7.10 15.37
CA HIS A 88 5.14 8.46 15.32
C HIS A 88 6.05 9.37 14.50
N ASP A 89 7.35 9.38 14.80
CA ASP A 89 8.33 10.25 14.17
C ASP A 89 8.49 9.96 12.68
N LEU A 90 8.47 8.68 12.28
CA LEU A 90 8.42 8.28 10.87
C LEU A 90 7.17 8.83 10.14
N GLY A 91 6.05 8.97 10.84
CA GLY A 91 4.83 9.61 10.31
C GLY A 91 4.94 11.13 10.14
N MET A 92 5.96 11.75 10.73
CA MET A 92 6.20 13.20 10.69
C MET A 92 7.48 13.59 9.96
N VAL A 93 8.29 12.61 9.55
CA VAL A 93 9.60 12.79 8.91
C VAL A 93 9.56 13.79 7.75
N SER A 94 10.57 14.64 7.66
CA SER A 94 10.64 15.75 6.70
C SER A 94 11.82 15.66 5.72
N SER A 95 12.79 14.78 5.98
CA SER A 95 13.95 14.58 5.12
C SER A 95 14.35 13.09 5.00
N LEU A 96 15.06 12.75 3.93
CA LEU A 96 15.65 11.44 3.73
C LEU A 96 16.62 11.05 4.85
N GLN A 97 17.40 12.03 5.33
CA GLN A 97 18.38 11.81 6.40
C GLN A 97 17.68 11.49 7.72
N GLU A 98 16.61 12.23 8.06
CA GLU A 98 15.81 11.97 9.26
C GLU A 98 15.18 10.59 9.21
N MET A 99 14.59 10.22 8.06
CA MET A 99 14.05 8.88 7.84
C MET A 99 15.12 7.79 8.03
N ARG A 100 16.31 7.96 7.45
CA ARG A 100 17.42 7.01 7.60
C ARG A 100 17.81 6.84 9.07
N ASN A 101 18.00 7.95 9.78
CA ASN A 101 18.38 7.95 11.19
C ASN A 101 17.35 7.23 12.09
N LEU A 102 16.06 7.39 11.80
CA LEU A 102 14.99 6.70 12.54
C LEU A 102 14.95 5.21 12.23
N LEU A 103 15.10 4.84 10.95
CA LEU A 103 15.10 3.44 10.55
C LEU A 103 16.32 2.68 11.08
N ASP A 104 17.48 3.32 11.21
CA ASP A 104 18.71 2.70 11.71
C ASP A 104 18.68 2.41 13.22
N GLN A 105 17.73 2.99 13.96
CA GLN A 105 17.48 2.67 15.37
C GLN A 105 16.69 1.37 15.57
N LEU A 106 16.14 0.81 14.50
CA LEU A 106 15.34 -0.41 14.59
C LEU A 106 16.26 -1.65 14.60
N GLU A 107 16.04 -2.51 15.59
CA GLU A 107 16.71 -3.81 15.64
C GLU A 107 16.28 -4.71 14.49
N GLU A 108 17.19 -5.59 14.05
CA GLU A 108 16.92 -6.53 12.97
C GLU A 108 15.83 -7.55 13.36
N GLN A 109 14.91 -7.84 12.45
CA GLN A 109 13.81 -8.75 12.67
C GLN A 109 13.51 -9.56 11.40
N PRO A 110 13.12 -10.83 11.54
CA PRO A 110 12.63 -11.62 10.41
C PRO A 110 11.28 -11.07 9.94
N TYR A 111 10.90 -11.43 8.71
CA TYR A 111 9.59 -11.03 8.15
C TYR A 111 8.42 -11.56 8.99
N PRO A 112 7.48 -10.71 9.40
CA PRO A 112 6.32 -11.10 10.19
C PRO A 112 5.21 -11.69 9.31
N THR A 113 5.39 -12.88 8.76
CA THR A 113 4.53 -13.51 7.75
C THR A 113 3.05 -13.46 8.11
N GLU A 114 2.67 -13.86 9.34
CA GLU A 114 1.27 -13.91 9.76
C GLU A 114 0.54 -12.56 9.71
N VAL A 115 1.25 -11.46 9.93
CA VAL A 115 0.68 -10.11 9.96
C VAL A 115 1.02 -9.36 8.67
N GLY A 116 2.23 -9.55 8.16
CA GLY A 116 2.72 -8.89 6.94
C GLY A 116 1.90 -9.21 5.70
N GLU A 117 1.29 -10.40 5.64
CA GLU A 117 0.48 -10.86 4.51
C GLU A 117 -1.01 -10.48 4.59
N LYS A 118 -1.47 -10.02 5.76
CA LYS A 118 -2.87 -9.58 5.91
C LYS A 118 -3.19 -8.39 4.98
N PRO A 119 -4.46 -8.23 4.56
CA PRO A 119 -4.89 -7.15 3.70
C PRO A 119 -4.37 -5.78 4.13
N ARG A 120 -4.01 -4.94 3.16
CA ARG A 120 -3.44 -3.60 3.34
C ARG A 120 -4.42 -2.53 2.86
N GLY A 121 -4.19 -1.30 3.29
CA GLY A 121 -5.06 -0.17 3.00
C GLY A 121 -6.22 -0.04 4.00
N ARG A 122 -7.25 0.71 3.65
CA ARG A 122 -8.45 0.82 4.48
C ARG A 122 -9.16 -0.53 4.53
N THR A 123 -9.13 -1.16 5.71
CA THR A 123 -9.83 -2.42 6.00
C THR A 123 -11.18 -2.18 6.69
N SER A 124 -11.59 -0.91 6.88
CA SER A 124 -12.95 -0.62 7.29
C SER A 124 -13.90 -1.25 6.28
N HIS A 125 -14.88 -1.98 6.77
CA HIS A 125 -15.94 -2.55 5.98
C HIS A 125 -16.44 -1.47 5.03
N GLY A 126 -16.26 -1.66 3.72
CA GLY A 126 -16.78 -0.72 2.74
C GLY A 126 -18.26 -0.52 3.05
N ARG A 127 -18.73 0.71 3.04
CA ARG A 127 -20.17 0.91 3.01
C ARG A 127 -20.70 0.07 1.85
N PRO A 128 -21.71 -0.75 2.04
CA PRO A 128 -22.33 -1.42 0.92
C PRO A 128 -22.65 -0.34 -0.12
N PRO A 129 -22.41 -0.58 -1.42
CA PRO A 129 -22.74 0.39 -2.45
C PRO A 129 -24.22 0.70 -2.32
N THR A 130 -24.54 1.96 -2.03
CA THR A 130 -25.93 2.42 -2.02
C THR A 130 -26.22 2.82 -3.45
N LEU A 131 -26.93 1.97 -4.16
CA LEU A 131 -27.45 2.30 -5.47
C LEU A 131 -28.77 3.04 -5.28
N PRO A 132 -29.07 4.04 -6.12
CA PRO A 132 -30.40 4.65 -6.15
C PRO A 132 -31.51 3.58 -6.37
N ASP A 133 -32.68 3.81 -5.82
CA ASP A 133 -33.81 2.90 -6.02
C ASP A 133 -34.09 2.73 -7.51
N GLY A 134 -34.18 1.48 -7.95
CA GLY A 134 -34.44 1.15 -9.35
C GLY A 134 -33.22 1.13 -10.27
N TRP A 135 -32.01 1.52 -9.80
CA TRP A 135 -30.77 1.57 -10.62
C TRP A 135 -30.49 0.30 -11.45
N LEU A 136 -30.85 -0.87 -10.95
CA LEU A 136 -30.65 -2.13 -11.63
C LEU A 136 -31.84 -2.57 -12.50
N ASN A 137 -32.94 -1.81 -12.51
CA ASN A 137 -34.17 -2.19 -13.25
C ASN A 137 -34.06 -1.83 -14.74
N ASP A 138 -33.35 -0.77 -15.07
CA ASP A 138 -33.06 -0.38 -16.44
C ASP A 138 -31.60 0.11 -16.53
N PRO A 139 -30.67 -0.74 -17.02
CA PRO A 139 -29.25 -0.37 -17.13
C PRO A 139 -29.00 0.72 -18.19
N ASP A 140 -29.93 0.98 -19.06
CA ASP A 140 -29.82 1.98 -20.14
C ASP A 140 -30.49 3.32 -19.76
N GLU A 141 -31.18 3.39 -18.61
CA GLU A 141 -31.75 4.62 -18.10
C GLU A 141 -30.67 5.57 -17.60
N LEU A 142 -30.52 6.72 -18.26
CA LEU A 142 -29.64 7.79 -17.81
C LEU A 142 -30.31 8.54 -16.64
N VAL A 143 -30.03 8.11 -15.41
CA VAL A 143 -30.39 8.84 -14.22
C VAL A 143 -29.54 10.10 -14.14
N HIS A 144 -30.13 11.27 -14.34
CA HIS A 144 -29.44 12.53 -14.03
C HIS A 144 -29.30 12.66 -12.51
N VAL A 145 -28.18 12.21 -11.98
CA VAL A 145 -27.80 12.51 -10.60
C VAL A 145 -27.40 13.99 -10.59
N GLU A 146 -28.14 14.82 -9.88
CA GLU A 146 -27.72 16.19 -9.59
C GLU A 146 -26.40 16.08 -8.79
N LEU A 147 -25.32 16.62 -9.37
CA LEU A 147 -23.93 16.46 -8.88
C LEU A 147 -23.66 17.17 -7.55
N GLU A 148 -24.62 17.91 -7.00
CA GLU A 148 -24.42 18.67 -5.76
C GLU A 148 -24.28 17.79 -4.51
N ASP A 149 -24.86 16.59 -4.48
CA ASP A 149 -24.78 15.69 -3.33
C ASP A 149 -23.60 14.70 -3.38
N ALA A 150 -22.91 14.59 -4.51
CA ALA A 150 -21.82 13.62 -4.68
C ALA A 150 -20.47 14.10 -4.11
N PHE A 151 -20.30 15.37 -3.81
CA PHE A 151 -19.05 15.99 -3.35
C PHE A 151 -19.03 16.42 -1.87
N SER A 152 -20.08 16.21 -1.11
CA SER A 152 -20.15 16.57 0.31
C SER A 152 -19.70 15.48 1.27
N GLY A 153 -18.69 14.69 0.90
CA GLY A 153 -18.09 13.66 1.73
C GLY A 153 -16.57 13.82 1.84
N GLY A 154 -16.15 14.82 2.64
CA GLY A 154 -14.76 15.02 3.08
C GLY A 154 -14.32 13.99 4.13
#